data_a753817076ea5caaf1773b3b16d239cd
#
_entry.id   a753817076ea5caaf1773b3b16d239cd
#
_cell.length_a   1.000
_cell.length_b   1.000
_cell.length_c   1.000
_cell.angle_alpha   90.00
_cell.angle_beta   90.00
_cell.angle_gamma   90.00
#
_symmetry.space_group_name_H-M   'P 1'
#
loop_
_entity.id
_entity.type
_entity.pdbx_description
1 polymer ?
#
loop_
_entity_poly.entity_id
_entity_poly.type
_entity_poly.pdbx_seq_one_letter_code
_entity_poly.pdbx_strand_id
1 'polypeptide(L)'
;MRKSTAVDFRWMAAFVLLSWLGEVIHNRIELPQLSLLSPEYSATGLISFGLFLVWWKVSKRWGGILLLGWALLNLIGGAIVSVIPFSFLPFYPEQSLQHYLMHVVYGVAQIPLIVLLIRDLRLRSASDGLKETSHETPAL
;
A
#
# COMPACT_ATOMS: atom_id res chain seq x y z
N MET A 1 23.83 -21.14 3.17
CA MET A 1 22.85 -20.49 2.28
C MET A 1 21.62 -20.07 3.10
N ARG A 2 21.41 -18.78 3.33
CA ARG A 2 20.18 -18.28 3.97
C ARG A 2 19.04 -18.43 2.97
N LYS A 3 18.09 -19.30 3.23
CA LYS A 3 16.85 -19.40 2.44
C LYS A 3 16.19 -18.00 2.47
N SER A 4 16.09 -17.38 1.30
CA SER A 4 15.29 -16.16 1.14
C SER A 4 13.85 -16.49 1.56
N THR A 5 13.46 -16.04 2.76
CA THR A 5 12.12 -16.30 3.27
C THR A 5 11.14 -15.41 2.51
N ALA A 6 10.28 -16.03 1.69
CA ALA A 6 9.15 -15.36 1.08
C ALA A 6 8.34 -14.62 2.17
N VAL A 7 7.79 -13.46 1.80
CA VAL A 7 6.94 -12.70 2.72
C VAL A 7 5.71 -13.54 3.10
N ASP A 8 5.47 -13.66 4.40
CA ASP A 8 4.35 -14.40 4.96
C ASP A 8 3.03 -13.69 4.61
N PHE A 9 2.04 -14.47 4.19
CA PHE A 9 0.69 -14.01 3.92
C PHE A 9 0.09 -13.21 5.09
N ARG A 10 0.34 -13.64 6.33
CA ARG A 10 -0.22 -13.00 7.53
C ARG A 10 0.26 -11.57 7.70
N TRP A 11 1.55 -11.32 7.48
CA TRP A 11 2.12 -9.97 7.56
C TRP A 11 1.61 -9.08 6.43
N MET A 12 1.48 -9.62 5.22
CA MET A 12 0.90 -8.87 4.11
C MET A 12 -0.55 -8.49 4.39
N ALA A 13 -1.37 -9.44 4.86
CA ALA A 13 -2.77 -9.20 5.24
C ALA A 13 -2.88 -8.17 6.38
N ALA A 14 -2.04 -8.29 7.42
CA ALA A 14 -2.04 -7.38 8.55
C ALA A 14 -1.68 -5.94 8.12
N PHE A 15 -0.70 -5.77 7.22
CA PHE A 15 -0.30 -4.44 6.80
C PHE A 15 -1.23 -3.82 5.75
N VAL A 16 -1.90 -4.62 4.93
CA VAL A 16 -3.01 -4.15 4.08
C VAL A 16 -4.16 -3.65 4.96
N LEU A 17 -4.52 -4.40 5.99
CA LEU A 17 -5.55 -3.99 6.94
C LEU A 17 -5.14 -2.71 7.70
N LEU A 18 -3.90 -2.62 8.18
CA LEU A 18 -3.39 -1.43 8.88
C LEU A 18 -3.42 -0.19 7.97
N SER A 19 -2.99 -0.33 6.72
CA SER A 19 -3.02 0.73 5.72
C SER A 19 -4.44 1.27 5.52
N TRP A 20 -5.42 0.37 5.31
CA TRP A 20 -6.81 0.74 5.17
C TRP A 20 -7.42 1.34 6.46
N LEU A 21 -7.10 0.78 7.63
CA LEU A 21 -7.57 1.32 8.91
C LEU A 21 -7.04 2.74 9.16
N GLY A 22 -5.81 3.07 8.76
CA GLY A 22 -5.28 4.42 8.83
C GLY A 22 -6.14 5.43 8.06
N GLU A 23 -6.58 5.05 6.87
CA GLU A 23 -7.50 5.84 6.05
C GLU A 23 -8.90 5.93 6.68
N VAL A 24 -9.45 4.81 7.18
CA VAL A 24 -10.75 4.80 7.85
C VAL A 24 -10.76 5.73 9.07
N ILE A 25 -9.69 5.71 9.87
CA ILE A 25 -9.55 6.58 11.04
C ILE A 25 -9.51 8.05 10.59
N HIS A 26 -8.68 8.37 9.59
CA HIS A 26 -8.60 9.71 9.02
C HIS A 26 -9.98 10.19 8.55
N ASN A 27 -10.62 9.44 7.66
CA ASN A 27 -11.92 9.80 7.11
C ASN A 27 -13.02 9.88 8.18
N ARG A 28 -12.97 9.03 9.21
CA ARG A 28 -13.98 9.05 10.29
C ARG A 28 -13.92 10.33 11.13
N ILE A 29 -12.73 10.89 11.28
CA ILE A 29 -12.52 12.13 12.04
C ILE A 29 -12.85 13.35 11.18
N GLU A 30 -12.42 13.35 9.91
CA GLU A 30 -12.59 14.47 8.98
C GLU A 30 -14.00 14.54 8.38
N LEU A 31 -14.66 13.39 8.20
CA LEU A 31 -15.95 13.24 7.53
C LEU A 31 -16.96 12.46 8.41
N PRO A 32 -17.22 12.91 9.66
CA PRO A 32 -17.99 12.14 10.63
C PRO A 32 -19.45 11.86 10.21
N GLN A 33 -20.00 12.65 9.26
CA GLN A 33 -21.33 12.52 8.72
C GLN A 33 -21.48 11.35 7.72
N LEU A 34 -20.35 10.82 7.19
CA LEU A 34 -20.41 9.75 6.19
C LEU A 34 -20.63 8.39 6.85
N SER A 35 -21.42 7.56 6.18
CA SER A 35 -21.59 6.15 6.53
C SER A 35 -20.31 5.37 6.22
N LEU A 36 -20.02 4.31 6.99
CA LEU A 36 -18.93 3.38 6.69
C LEU A 36 -19.12 2.63 5.36
N LEU A 37 -20.33 2.64 4.80
CA LEU A 37 -20.62 2.08 3.49
C LEU A 37 -20.47 3.10 2.35
N SER A 38 -20.16 4.35 2.67
CA SER A 38 -19.92 5.36 1.63
C SER A 38 -18.68 5.03 0.79
N PRO A 39 -18.63 5.50 -0.47
CA PRO A 39 -17.51 5.19 -1.37
C PRO A 39 -16.14 5.56 -0.80
N GLU A 40 -16.05 6.61 0.01
CA GLU A 40 -14.82 7.11 0.64
C GLU A 40 -14.17 6.06 1.56
N TYR A 41 -14.94 5.12 2.10
CA TYR A 41 -14.46 4.02 2.93
C TYR A 41 -14.44 2.69 2.17
N SER A 42 -15.54 2.39 1.47
CA SER A 42 -15.75 1.07 0.86
C SER A 42 -14.93 0.86 -0.40
N ALA A 43 -14.80 1.88 -1.27
CA ALA A 43 -14.05 1.74 -2.52
C ALA A 43 -12.56 1.49 -2.28
N THR A 44 -11.96 2.24 -1.37
CA THR A 44 -10.53 2.09 -1.04
C THR A 44 -10.24 0.75 -0.36
N GLY A 45 -11.15 0.28 0.50
CA GLY A 45 -11.11 -1.07 1.06
C GLY A 45 -11.20 -2.15 -0.01
N LEU A 46 -12.19 -2.05 -0.91
CA LEU A 46 -12.36 -3.00 -2.01
C LEU A 46 -11.13 -3.07 -2.92
N ILE A 47 -10.54 -1.92 -3.25
CA ILE A 47 -9.31 -1.87 -4.05
C ILE A 47 -8.15 -2.52 -3.29
N SER A 48 -7.91 -2.14 -2.04
CA SER A 48 -6.81 -2.66 -1.22
C SER A 48 -6.88 -4.17 -1.05
N PHE A 49 -8.04 -4.70 -0.66
CA PHE A 49 -8.24 -6.14 -0.48
C PHE A 49 -8.31 -6.90 -1.80
N GLY A 50 -8.86 -6.29 -2.87
CA GLY A 50 -8.86 -6.85 -4.21
C GLY A 50 -7.43 -7.03 -4.75
N LEU A 51 -6.57 -6.01 -4.63
CA LEU A 51 -5.17 -6.08 -5.03
C LEU A 51 -4.37 -7.08 -4.17
N PHE A 52 -4.68 -7.16 -2.87
CA PHE A 52 -4.13 -8.19 -2.00
C PHE A 52 -4.51 -9.61 -2.47
N LEU A 53 -5.76 -9.83 -2.90
CA LEU A 53 -6.19 -11.11 -3.46
C LEU A 53 -5.47 -11.43 -4.78
N VAL A 54 -5.24 -10.43 -5.64
CA VAL A 54 -4.42 -10.60 -6.86
C VAL A 54 -3.00 -11.02 -6.48
N TRP A 55 -2.37 -10.35 -5.50
CA TRP A 55 -1.06 -10.73 -4.99
C TRP A 55 -1.07 -12.16 -4.44
N TRP A 56 -2.11 -12.54 -3.69
CA TRP A 56 -2.17 -13.85 -3.05
C TRP A 56 -2.46 -15.00 -4.00
N LYS A 57 -3.46 -14.85 -4.90
CA LYS A 57 -4.03 -15.94 -5.70
C LYS A 57 -3.59 -15.96 -7.15
N VAL A 58 -3.25 -14.80 -7.74
CA VAL A 58 -3.01 -14.69 -9.18
C VAL A 58 -1.52 -14.54 -9.47
N SER A 59 -0.89 -13.49 -8.99
CA SER A 59 0.52 -13.20 -9.26
C SER A 59 1.15 -12.41 -8.12
N LYS A 60 2.15 -13.00 -7.47
CA LYS A 60 2.93 -12.34 -6.43
C LYS A 60 3.66 -11.10 -6.96
N ARG A 61 4.19 -11.17 -8.18
CA ARG A 61 4.93 -10.06 -8.79
C ARG A 61 3.99 -8.93 -9.20
N TRP A 62 3.01 -9.21 -10.06
CA TRP A 62 2.11 -8.16 -10.56
C TRP A 62 1.19 -7.62 -9.48
N GLY A 63 0.61 -8.48 -8.65
CA GLY A 63 -0.18 -8.05 -7.51
C GLY A 63 0.64 -7.22 -6.52
N GLY A 64 1.92 -7.57 -6.30
CA GLY A 64 2.83 -6.78 -5.47
C GLY A 64 3.13 -5.40 -6.05
N ILE A 65 3.36 -5.29 -7.35
CA ILE A 65 3.58 -4.01 -8.04
C ILE A 65 2.34 -3.13 -7.97
N LEU A 66 1.17 -3.68 -8.27
CA LEU A 66 -0.10 -2.93 -8.23
C LEU A 66 -0.44 -2.48 -6.81
N LEU A 67 -0.26 -3.35 -5.82
CA LEU A 67 -0.51 -3.02 -4.41
C LEU A 67 0.49 -1.98 -3.89
N LEU A 68 1.75 -2.04 -4.32
CA LEU A 68 2.76 -1.02 -4.01
C LEU A 68 2.37 0.33 -4.64
N GLY A 69 1.98 0.34 -5.91
CA GLY A 69 1.50 1.55 -6.59
C GLY A 69 0.30 2.17 -5.87
N TRP A 70 -0.65 1.33 -5.43
CA TRP A 70 -1.80 1.77 -4.65
C TRP A 70 -1.39 2.36 -3.28
N ALA A 71 -0.51 1.69 -2.53
CA ALA A 71 -0.02 2.18 -1.24
C ALA A 71 0.76 3.50 -1.38
N LEU A 72 1.57 3.65 -2.45
CA LEU A 72 2.26 4.91 -2.75
C LEU A 72 1.29 6.02 -3.16
N LEU A 73 0.24 5.72 -3.92
CA LEU A 73 -0.81 6.68 -4.25
C LEU A 73 -1.52 7.18 -2.98
N ASN A 74 -1.83 6.28 -2.05
CA ASN A 74 -2.41 6.66 -0.76
C ASN A 74 -1.46 7.49 0.09
N LEU A 75 -0.17 7.14 0.15
CA LEU A 75 0.81 7.92 0.91
C LEU A 75 1.03 9.31 0.28
N ILE A 76 1.32 9.35 -1.02
CA ILE A 76 1.69 10.61 -1.68
C ILE A 76 0.44 11.45 -1.97
N GLY A 77 -0.56 10.87 -2.63
CA GLY A 77 -1.79 11.57 -3.00
C GLY A 77 -2.68 11.85 -1.81
N GLY A 78 -2.98 10.81 -1.04
CA GLY A 78 -3.93 10.86 0.07
C GLY A 78 -3.37 11.50 1.34
N ALA A 79 -2.13 11.21 1.74
CA ALA A 79 -1.62 11.72 3.00
C ALA A 79 -0.76 13.01 2.86
N ILE A 80 -0.09 13.23 1.71
CA ILE A 80 0.82 14.36 1.56
C ILE A 80 0.20 15.46 0.67
N VAL A 81 -0.15 15.11 -0.58
CA VAL A 81 -0.61 16.11 -1.56
C VAL A 81 -1.95 16.72 -1.17
N SER A 82 -2.88 15.91 -0.66
CA SER A 82 -4.23 16.36 -0.32
C SER A 82 -4.29 17.34 0.87
N VAL A 83 -3.25 17.42 1.67
CA VAL A 83 -3.17 18.36 2.81
C VAL A 83 -2.62 19.75 2.41
N ILE A 84 -1.95 19.82 1.25
CA ILE A 84 -1.33 21.07 0.79
C ILE A 84 -2.36 21.87 -0.01
N PRO A 85 -2.56 23.18 0.28
CA PRO A 85 -3.56 24.01 -0.40
C PRO A 85 -3.09 24.44 -1.79
N PHE A 86 -2.94 23.48 -2.71
CA PHE A 86 -2.61 23.79 -4.09
C PHE A 86 -3.80 24.39 -4.83
N SER A 87 -3.56 25.45 -5.63
CA SER A 87 -4.59 26.14 -6.38
C SER A 87 -5.25 25.30 -7.50
N PHE A 88 -4.60 24.22 -7.93
CA PHE A 88 -5.14 23.32 -8.95
C PHE A 88 -6.04 22.21 -8.39
N LEU A 89 -6.09 22.03 -7.04
CA LEU A 89 -6.98 21.05 -6.43
C LEU A 89 -8.45 21.50 -6.55
N PRO A 90 -9.39 20.57 -6.77
CA PRO A 90 -10.81 20.88 -6.85
C PRO A 90 -11.45 21.19 -5.49
N PHE A 91 -10.67 21.20 -4.42
CA PHE A 91 -11.08 21.47 -3.04
C PHE A 91 -9.98 22.26 -2.33
N TYR A 92 -10.37 22.98 -1.26
CA TYR A 92 -9.42 23.63 -0.36
C TYR A 92 -9.34 22.84 0.95
N PRO A 93 -8.19 22.19 1.25
CA PRO A 93 -8.07 21.39 2.47
C PRO A 93 -8.09 22.28 3.71
N GLU A 94 -8.68 21.76 4.79
CA GLU A 94 -8.68 22.44 6.08
C GLU A 94 -7.24 22.60 6.60
N GLN A 95 -6.94 23.79 7.14
CA GLN A 95 -5.59 24.12 7.64
C GLN A 95 -5.59 24.13 9.18
N SER A 96 -6.06 23.04 9.80
CA SER A 96 -6.05 22.86 11.26
C SER A 96 -4.99 21.87 11.71
N LEU A 97 -4.54 21.98 12.96
CA LEU A 97 -3.61 21.02 13.55
C LEU A 97 -4.18 19.61 13.57
N GLN A 98 -5.48 19.47 13.84
CA GLN A 98 -6.17 18.18 13.82
C GLN A 98 -6.07 17.55 12.44
N HIS A 99 -6.39 18.28 11.38
CA HIS A 99 -6.32 17.80 10.01
C HIS A 99 -4.90 17.32 9.65
N TYR A 100 -3.87 18.13 9.95
CA TYR A 100 -2.47 17.72 9.73
C TYR A 100 -2.09 16.46 10.49
N LEU A 101 -2.50 16.32 11.76
CA LEU A 101 -2.21 15.12 12.55
C LEU A 101 -2.88 13.88 11.98
N MET A 102 -4.11 13.99 11.47
CA MET A 102 -4.82 12.87 10.86
C MET A 102 -4.14 12.42 9.56
N HIS A 103 -3.62 13.34 8.75
CA HIS A 103 -2.81 13.01 7.59
C HIS A 103 -1.47 12.33 7.96
N VAL A 104 -0.84 12.72 9.06
CA VAL A 104 0.35 12.02 9.59
C VAL A 104 -0.01 10.59 10.00
N VAL A 105 -1.09 10.37 10.73
CA VAL A 105 -1.57 9.03 11.13
C VAL A 105 -1.84 8.17 9.90
N TYR A 106 -2.55 8.73 8.92
CA TYR A 106 -2.84 8.06 7.66
C TYR A 106 -1.55 7.68 6.91
N GLY A 107 -0.62 8.62 6.74
CA GLY A 107 0.65 8.38 6.05
C GLY A 107 1.53 7.35 6.74
N VAL A 108 1.66 7.43 8.07
CA VAL A 108 2.45 6.45 8.86
C VAL A 108 1.87 5.05 8.72
N ALA A 109 0.55 4.89 8.65
CA ALA A 109 -0.10 3.59 8.47
C ALA A 109 0.22 2.93 7.10
N GLN A 110 0.64 3.71 6.07
CA GLN A 110 1.04 3.18 4.77
C GLN A 110 2.45 2.57 4.78
N ILE A 111 3.35 3.09 5.63
CA ILE A 111 4.79 2.76 5.59
C ILE A 111 5.08 1.27 5.76
N PRO A 112 4.50 0.54 6.73
CA PRO A 112 4.78 -0.90 6.91
C PRO A 112 4.45 -1.73 5.67
N LEU A 113 3.32 -1.43 5.00
CA LEU A 113 2.92 -2.10 3.77
C LEU A 113 3.91 -1.83 2.63
N ILE A 114 4.29 -0.58 2.42
CA ILE A 114 5.26 -0.17 1.39
C ILE A 114 6.61 -0.87 1.59
N VAL A 115 7.14 -0.84 2.82
CA VAL A 115 8.41 -1.50 3.16
C VAL A 115 8.35 -3.00 2.90
N LEU A 116 7.25 -3.66 3.30
CA LEU A 116 7.07 -5.09 3.09
C LEU A 116 7.00 -5.46 1.61
N LEU A 117 6.26 -4.67 0.81
CA LEU A 117 6.12 -4.88 -0.64
C LEU A 117 7.44 -4.68 -1.39
N ILE A 118 8.19 -3.63 -1.06
CA ILE A 118 9.53 -3.41 -1.64
C ILE A 118 10.45 -4.59 -1.32
N ARG A 119 10.42 -5.07 -0.08
CA ARG A 119 11.20 -6.25 0.32
C ARG A 119 10.78 -7.51 -0.46
N ASP A 120 9.47 -7.78 -0.55
CA ASP A 120 8.95 -8.96 -1.29
C ASP A 120 9.37 -8.93 -2.76
N LEU A 121 9.22 -7.78 -3.42
CA LEU A 121 9.59 -7.61 -4.83
C LEU A 121 11.10 -7.77 -5.07
N ARG A 122 11.95 -7.21 -4.20
CA ARG A 122 13.41 -7.35 -4.30
C ARG A 122 13.86 -8.80 -4.13
N LEU A 123 13.29 -9.53 -3.16
CA LEU A 123 13.62 -10.94 -2.93
C LEU A 123 13.26 -11.81 -4.14
N ARG A 124 12.13 -11.52 -4.81
CA ARG A 124 11.71 -12.24 -6.01
C ARG A 124 12.62 -11.96 -7.19
N SER A 125 12.96 -10.70 -7.44
CA SER A 125 13.88 -10.34 -8.53
C SER A 125 15.24 -10.99 -8.35
N ALA A 126 15.78 -11.06 -7.14
CA ALA A 126 17.02 -11.75 -6.86
C ALA A 126 16.94 -13.27 -7.12
N SER A 127 15.81 -13.91 -6.79
CA SER A 127 15.62 -15.34 -7.03
C SER A 127 15.44 -15.69 -8.50
N ASP A 128 14.83 -14.81 -9.28
CA ASP A 128 14.64 -15.01 -10.72
C ASP A 128 15.98 -14.88 -11.47
N GLY A 129 16.82 -13.91 -11.14
CA GLY A 129 18.16 -13.76 -11.72
C GLY A 129 19.10 -14.95 -11.44
N LEU A 130 19.00 -15.56 -10.24
CA LEU A 130 19.79 -16.76 -9.92
C LEU A 130 19.37 -18.00 -10.72
N LYS A 131 18.13 -18.10 -11.13
CA LYS A 131 17.65 -19.21 -11.97
C LYS A 131 18.13 -19.06 -13.41
N GLU A 132 18.16 -17.86 -13.94
CA GLU A 132 18.61 -17.56 -15.29
C GLU A 132 20.10 -17.92 -15.49
N THR A 133 20.96 -17.51 -14.55
CA THR A 133 22.39 -17.84 -14.58
C THR A 133 22.68 -19.33 -14.45
N SER A 134 21.82 -20.11 -13.76
CA SER A 134 22.02 -21.56 -13.60
C SER A 134 21.65 -22.36 -14.87
N HIS A 135 20.89 -21.79 -15.80
CA HIS A 135 20.53 -22.41 -17.06
C HIS A 135 21.56 -22.13 -18.19
N GLU A 136 22.40 -21.10 -18.04
CA GLU A 136 23.40 -20.71 -19.04
C GLU A 136 24.75 -21.41 -18.89
N THR A 137 24.96 -22.25 -17.85
CA THR A 137 26.22 -23.00 -17.71
C THR A 137 26.11 -24.28 -18.55
N PRO A 138 26.74 -24.37 -19.74
CA PRO A 138 26.79 -25.62 -20.51
C PRO A 138 27.56 -26.66 -19.72
N ALA A 139 27.05 -27.87 -19.67
CA ALA A 139 27.81 -29.02 -19.20
C ALA A 139 29.02 -29.23 -20.15
N LEU A 140 30.22 -28.95 -19.64
CA LEU A 140 31.53 -29.29 -20.29
C LEU A 140 31.78 -30.78 -20.13
#